data_aea7fe235857dd09cd41317488f52f40
#
_entry.id   aea7fe235857dd09cd41317488f52f40
#
_cell.length_a   1.000
_cell.length_b   1.000
_cell.length_c   1.000
_cell.angle_alpha   90.00
_cell.angle_beta   90.00
_cell.angle_gamma   90.00
#
_symmetry.space_group_name_H-M   'P 1'
#
loop_
_entity.id
_entity.type
_entity.pdbx_description
1 polymer ?
#
loop_
_entity_poly.entity_id
_entity_poly.type
_entity_poly.pdbx_seq_one_letter_code
_entity_poly.pdbx_strand_id
1 'polypeptide(L)'
;MIEEKGWMYQIIEESDYPSFFYKNKVGNNFVYISFVFNRIYNKIPVYIISAYIGRKRNAVETSMYSNSITGTIGISGLIKIKECIDFFVEDFFNNINSDTLMISIYGTDNRRNKVYARTLSRDGYVQSNIINKIKSYCKVFNRDAGMV
;
A
#
# COMPACT_ATOMS: atom_id res chain seq x y z
N MET A 1 13.52 -11.20 -7.80
CA MET A 1 12.19 -10.99 -7.20
C MET A 1 11.77 -12.27 -6.49
N ILE A 2 11.29 -12.19 -5.28
CA ILE A 2 10.88 -13.33 -4.45
C ILE A 2 9.39 -13.58 -4.66
N GLU A 3 8.95 -14.84 -4.63
CA GLU A 3 7.54 -15.19 -4.81
C GLU A 3 6.95 -15.80 -3.54
N GLU A 4 5.76 -15.32 -3.14
CA GLU A 4 5.00 -15.84 -2.03
C GLU A 4 3.51 -15.73 -2.30
N LYS A 5 2.75 -16.84 -2.22
CA LYS A 5 1.31 -16.91 -2.47
C LYS A 5 0.87 -16.26 -3.80
N GLY A 6 1.66 -16.45 -4.86
CA GLY A 6 1.41 -15.84 -6.16
C GLY A 6 1.87 -14.39 -6.28
N TRP A 7 2.37 -13.79 -5.21
CA TRP A 7 2.97 -12.47 -5.23
C TRP A 7 4.47 -12.55 -5.46
N MET A 8 4.97 -11.73 -6.37
CA MET A 8 6.39 -11.49 -6.54
C MET A 8 6.72 -10.15 -5.91
N TYR A 9 7.80 -10.09 -5.14
CA TYR A 9 8.15 -8.84 -4.48
C TYR A 9 9.63 -8.51 -4.58
N GLN A 10 9.92 -7.22 -4.44
CA GLN A 10 11.27 -6.68 -4.46
C GLN A 10 11.37 -5.52 -3.46
N ILE A 11 12.46 -5.50 -2.71
CA ILE A 11 12.78 -4.41 -1.78
C ILE A 11 13.94 -3.62 -2.41
N ILE A 12 13.75 -2.32 -2.60
CA ILE A 12 14.79 -1.44 -3.12
C ILE A 12 15.34 -0.61 -1.97
N GLU A 13 16.54 -0.94 -1.55
CA GLU A 13 17.22 -0.32 -0.42
C GLU A 13 17.96 0.94 -0.88
N GLU A 14 17.27 2.08 -0.91
CA GLU A 14 17.84 3.38 -1.27
C GLU A 14 18.20 4.22 -0.04
N SER A 15 17.68 3.83 1.13
CA SER A 15 17.84 4.59 2.38
C SER A 15 17.51 3.68 3.56
N ASP A 16 17.46 4.27 4.76
CA ASP A 16 17.01 3.57 5.99
C ASP A 16 15.56 3.09 5.89
N TYR A 17 14.78 3.69 4.98
CA TYR A 17 13.39 3.33 4.72
C TYR A 17 13.23 2.97 3.24
N PRO A 18 13.52 1.72 2.88
CA PRO A 18 13.48 1.28 1.48
C PRO A 18 12.08 1.26 0.90
N SER A 19 12.00 1.25 -0.43
CA SER A 19 10.76 1.05 -1.15
C SER A 19 10.49 -0.44 -1.34
N PHE A 20 9.22 -0.83 -1.23
CA PHE A 20 8.76 -2.20 -1.38
C PHE A 20 7.82 -2.30 -2.56
N PHE A 21 8.10 -3.24 -3.47
CA PHE A 21 7.33 -3.43 -4.70
C PHE A 21 6.77 -4.84 -4.75
N TYR A 22 5.49 -4.95 -5.06
CA TYR A 22 4.77 -6.22 -5.16
C TYR A 22 4.04 -6.29 -6.49
N LYS A 23 4.05 -7.45 -7.13
CA LYS A 23 3.25 -7.67 -8.32
C LYS A 23 2.61 -9.05 -8.32
N ASN A 24 1.44 -9.14 -8.94
CA ASN A 24 0.71 -10.38 -9.14
C ASN A 24 0.02 -10.35 -10.49
N LYS A 25 -0.28 -11.51 -11.04
CA LYS A 25 -1.09 -11.66 -12.24
C LYS A 25 -2.37 -12.38 -11.86
N VAL A 26 -3.51 -11.71 -12.02
CA VAL A 26 -4.82 -12.26 -11.67
C VAL A 26 -5.65 -12.32 -12.94
N GLY A 27 -5.81 -13.53 -13.51
CA GLY A 27 -6.46 -13.69 -14.81
C GLY A 27 -5.68 -12.95 -15.90
N ASN A 28 -6.35 -12.04 -16.61
CA ASN A 28 -5.73 -11.20 -17.63
C ASN A 28 -5.26 -9.84 -17.09
N ASN A 29 -5.38 -9.61 -15.79
CA ASN A 29 -5.00 -8.36 -15.17
C ASN A 29 -3.65 -8.48 -14.48
N PHE A 30 -2.89 -7.39 -14.52
CA PHE A 30 -1.67 -7.22 -13.73
C PHE A 30 -1.98 -6.32 -12.55
N VAL A 31 -1.51 -6.73 -11.38
CA VAL A 31 -1.63 -5.95 -10.15
C VAL A 31 -0.23 -5.54 -9.72
N TYR A 32 0.03 -4.24 -9.63
CA TYR A 32 1.29 -3.69 -9.14
C TYR A 32 0.99 -2.81 -7.94
N ILE A 33 1.70 -3.05 -6.86
CA ILE A 33 1.54 -2.30 -5.62
C ILE A 33 2.92 -1.90 -5.13
N SER A 34 3.09 -0.62 -4.81
CA SER A 34 4.32 -0.14 -4.19
C SER A 34 4.03 0.57 -2.89
N PHE A 35 4.96 0.44 -1.96
CA PHE A 35 4.97 1.15 -0.68
C PHE A 35 6.23 1.98 -0.64
N VAL A 36 6.06 3.29 -0.65
CA VAL A 36 7.17 4.25 -0.70
C VAL A 36 7.15 5.13 0.53
N PHE A 37 8.31 5.28 1.17
CA PHE A 37 8.46 6.13 2.33
C PHE A 37 8.16 7.59 1.96
N ASN A 38 7.33 8.25 2.78
CA ASN A 38 6.98 9.65 2.60
C ASN A 38 7.70 10.54 3.61
N ARG A 39 7.49 10.28 4.90
CA ARG A 39 8.04 11.10 5.98
C ARG A 39 7.97 10.39 7.32
N ILE A 40 8.62 10.98 8.32
CA ILE A 40 8.40 10.63 9.72
C ILE A 40 7.35 11.60 10.28
N TYR A 41 6.28 11.08 10.84
CA TYR A 41 5.22 11.85 11.48
C TYR A 41 5.05 11.37 12.92
N ASN A 42 5.25 12.26 13.89
CA ASN A 42 5.20 11.92 15.32
C ASN A 42 6.04 10.67 15.66
N LYS A 43 7.27 10.61 15.10
CA LYS A 43 8.22 9.51 15.25
C LYS A 43 7.79 8.21 14.57
N ILE A 44 6.74 8.25 13.75
CA ILE A 44 6.23 7.08 13.02
C ILE A 44 6.61 7.20 11.54
N PRO A 45 7.28 6.20 10.95
CA PRO A 45 7.51 6.20 9.50
C PRO A 45 6.20 6.07 8.75
N VAL A 46 5.97 6.95 7.79
CA VAL A 46 4.75 6.97 6.97
C VAL A 46 5.09 6.49 5.56
N TYR A 47 4.43 5.43 5.14
CA TYR A 47 4.51 4.90 3.78
C TYR A 47 3.22 5.16 3.03
N ILE A 48 3.36 5.58 1.78
CA ILE A 48 2.23 5.77 0.88
C ILE A 48 2.14 4.56 -0.04
N ILE A 49 0.93 4.03 -0.16
CA ILE A 49 0.65 2.97 -1.12
C ILE A 49 0.31 3.56 -2.48
N SER A 50 0.91 2.98 -3.53
CA SER A 50 0.51 3.21 -4.92
C SER A 50 0.12 1.88 -5.50
N ALA A 51 -0.98 1.83 -6.22
CA ALA A 51 -1.45 0.59 -6.83
C ALA A 51 -2.06 0.85 -8.20
N TYR A 52 -1.89 -0.10 -9.09
CA TYR A 52 -2.55 -0.12 -10.38
C TYR A 52 -3.01 -1.54 -10.68
N ILE A 53 -4.24 -1.65 -11.16
CA ILE A 53 -4.83 -2.92 -11.59
C ILE A 53 -5.35 -2.71 -13.00
N GLY A 54 -4.81 -3.45 -13.95
CA GLY A 54 -5.21 -3.30 -15.34
C GLY A 54 -4.61 -4.35 -16.25
N ARG A 55 -4.97 -4.28 -17.52
CA ARG A 55 -4.54 -5.27 -18.53
C ARG A 55 -3.22 -4.92 -19.21
N LYS A 56 -2.85 -3.64 -19.23
CA LYS A 56 -1.66 -3.18 -19.97
C LYS A 56 -0.47 -3.07 -19.03
N ARG A 57 0.53 -3.91 -19.24
CA ARG A 57 1.72 -3.97 -18.41
C ARG A 57 2.47 -2.62 -18.35
N ASN A 58 2.67 -1.96 -19.50
CA ASN A 58 3.43 -0.71 -19.54
C ASN A 58 2.76 0.43 -18.78
N ALA A 59 1.43 0.55 -18.90
CA ALA A 59 0.66 1.53 -18.16
C ALA A 59 0.70 1.26 -16.66
N VAL A 60 0.71 -0.02 -16.27
CA VAL A 60 0.82 -0.46 -14.88
C VAL A 60 2.15 -0.01 -14.28
N GLU A 61 3.26 -0.31 -14.95
CA GLU A 61 4.60 0.03 -14.46
C GLU A 61 4.78 1.54 -14.28
N THR A 62 4.26 2.34 -15.20
CA THR A 62 4.30 3.80 -15.11
C THR A 62 3.49 4.31 -13.91
N SER A 63 2.35 3.68 -13.63
CA SER A 63 1.46 4.09 -12.55
C SER A 63 1.96 3.71 -11.15
N MET A 64 2.95 2.83 -11.04
CA MET A 64 3.50 2.40 -9.75
C MET A 64 4.07 3.55 -8.91
N TYR A 65 4.48 4.63 -9.54
CA TYR A 65 5.07 5.78 -8.86
C TYR A 65 4.06 6.89 -8.57
N SER A 66 2.80 6.71 -8.96
CA SER A 66 1.75 7.63 -8.52
C SER A 66 1.42 7.35 -7.05
N ASN A 67 1.15 8.39 -6.27
CA ASN A 67 0.88 8.23 -4.83
C ASN A 67 -0.58 7.88 -4.56
N SER A 68 -1.20 7.08 -5.41
CA SER A 68 -2.62 6.74 -5.29
C SER A 68 -2.92 5.39 -5.93
N ILE A 69 -4.10 4.88 -5.65
CA ILE A 69 -4.59 3.64 -6.25
C ILE A 69 -5.36 4.00 -7.52
N THR A 70 -4.93 3.45 -8.66
CA THR A 70 -5.49 3.74 -9.97
C THR A 70 -5.86 2.47 -10.71
N GLY A 71 -6.49 2.62 -11.88
CA GLY A 71 -6.90 1.51 -12.73
C GLY A 71 -8.30 1.00 -12.41
N THR A 72 -8.61 -0.20 -12.91
CA THR A 72 -9.90 -0.84 -12.70
C THR A 72 -9.91 -1.53 -11.35
N ILE A 73 -10.58 -0.92 -10.36
CA ILE A 73 -10.66 -1.48 -9.01
C ILE A 73 -12.10 -1.85 -8.71
N GLY A 74 -12.34 -3.16 -8.56
CA GLY A 74 -13.55 -3.68 -7.96
C GLY A 74 -13.28 -4.20 -6.56
N ILE A 75 -14.24 -4.88 -5.97
CA ILE A 75 -14.10 -5.50 -4.65
C ILE A 75 -12.94 -6.49 -4.63
N SER A 76 -12.78 -7.29 -5.69
CA SER A 76 -11.68 -8.25 -5.80
C SER A 76 -10.30 -7.57 -5.81
N GLY A 77 -10.18 -6.41 -6.47
CA GLY A 77 -8.96 -5.62 -6.48
C GLY A 77 -8.63 -5.10 -5.08
N LEU A 78 -9.62 -4.62 -4.36
CA LEU A 78 -9.43 -4.12 -3.00
C LEU A 78 -9.01 -5.24 -2.04
N ILE A 79 -9.56 -6.44 -2.20
CA ILE A 79 -9.15 -7.61 -1.42
C ILE A 79 -7.68 -7.93 -1.66
N LYS A 80 -7.22 -7.86 -2.91
CA LYS A 80 -5.80 -8.07 -3.25
C LYS A 80 -4.90 -7.02 -2.63
N ILE A 81 -5.34 -5.76 -2.60
CA ILE A 81 -4.58 -4.69 -1.96
C ILE A 81 -4.46 -4.96 -0.45
N LYS A 82 -5.52 -5.38 0.21
CA LYS A 82 -5.50 -5.71 1.64
C LYS A 82 -4.55 -6.88 1.94
N GLU A 83 -4.58 -7.92 1.13
CA GLU A 83 -3.65 -9.05 1.24
C GLU A 83 -2.20 -8.58 1.12
N CYS A 84 -1.94 -7.71 0.14
CA CYS A 84 -0.59 -7.16 -0.07
C CYS A 84 -0.14 -6.27 1.09
N ILE A 85 -1.05 -5.52 1.70
CA ILE A 85 -0.74 -4.72 2.89
C ILE A 85 -0.25 -5.62 4.03
N ASP A 86 -0.89 -6.76 4.24
CA ASP A 86 -0.46 -7.71 5.27
C ASP A 86 0.96 -8.22 5.02
N PHE A 87 1.30 -8.54 3.77
CA PHE A 87 2.67 -8.91 3.40
C PHE A 87 3.65 -7.78 3.64
N PHE A 88 3.29 -6.55 3.26
CA PHE A 88 4.16 -5.41 3.46
C PHE A 88 4.43 -5.15 4.95
N VAL A 89 3.42 -5.20 5.78
CA VAL A 89 3.57 -4.97 7.23
C VAL A 89 4.56 -5.98 7.81
N GLU A 90 4.44 -7.25 7.45
CA GLU A 90 5.36 -8.29 7.88
C GLU A 90 6.78 -8.04 7.37
N ASP A 91 6.93 -7.76 6.07
CA ASP A 91 8.24 -7.49 5.47
C ASP A 91 8.88 -6.24 6.06
N PHE A 92 8.11 -5.20 6.34
CA PHE A 92 8.61 -3.98 6.97
C PHE A 92 9.23 -4.27 8.34
N PHE A 93 8.49 -4.94 9.22
CA PHE A 93 8.99 -5.22 10.56
C PHE A 93 10.10 -6.26 10.58
N ASN A 94 10.21 -7.11 9.56
CA ASN A 94 11.32 -8.07 9.42
C ASN A 94 12.60 -7.40 8.92
N ASN A 95 12.51 -6.31 8.16
CA ASN A 95 13.66 -5.69 7.51
C ASN A 95 14.07 -4.34 8.11
N ILE A 96 13.19 -3.69 8.85
CA ILE A 96 13.42 -2.35 9.37
C ILE A 96 13.29 -2.35 10.89
N ASN A 97 14.27 -1.74 11.55
CA ASN A 97 14.26 -1.63 13.01
C ASN A 97 13.39 -0.46 13.44
N SER A 98 12.09 -0.65 13.41
CA SER A 98 11.10 0.32 13.87
C SER A 98 10.00 -0.42 14.63
N ASP A 99 9.45 0.21 15.66
CA ASP A 99 8.34 -0.39 16.44
C ASP A 99 6.98 -0.01 15.88
N THR A 100 6.94 0.96 14.97
CA THR A 100 5.71 1.50 14.42
C THR A 100 5.81 1.70 12.92
N LEU A 101 4.66 1.70 12.26
CA LEU A 101 4.52 1.95 10.83
C LEU A 101 3.16 2.58 10.59
N MET A 102 3.08 3.63 9.79
CA MET A 102 1.83 4.19 9.31
C MET A 102 1.70 3.96 7.82
N ILE A 103 0.56 3.44 7.38
CA ILE A 103 0.23 3.32 5.95
C ILE A 103 -0.84 4.34 5.64
N SER A 104 -0.65 5.09 4.57
CA SER A 104 -1.60 6.07 4.06
C SER A 104 -2.12 5.66 2.70
N ILE A 105 -3.43 5.67 2.54
CA ILE A 105 -4.14 5.27 1.32
C ILE A 105 -5.09 6.37 0.89
N TYR A 106 -5.03 6.76 -0.38
CA TYR A 106 -6.02 7.66 -0.95
C TYR A 106 -6.31 7.32 -2.41
N GLY A 107 -7.53 7.63 -2.86
CA GLY A 107 -7.93 7.44 -4.24
C GLY A 107 -7.80 8.71 -5.05
N THR A 108 -7.79 8.57 -6.37
CA THR A 108 -7.67 9.71 -7.29
C THR A 108 -9.00 10.45 -7.51
N ASP A 109 -10.11 9.88 -7.08
CA ASP A 109 -11.43 10.48 -7.28
C ASP A 109 -12.37 10.21 -6.11
N ASN A 110 -13.49 10.94 -6.08
CA ASN A 110 -14.48 10.84 -5.00
C ASN A 110 -15.16 9.47 -4.92
N ARG A 111 -15.32 8.79 -6.05
CA ARG A 111 -15.95 7.47 -6.10
C ARG A 111 -15.10 6.43 -5.37
N ARG A 112 -13.80 6.44 -5.65
CA ARG A 112 -12.85 5.55 -4.96
C ARG A 112 -12.76 5.86 -3.48
N ASN A 113 -12.73 7.14 -3.13
CA ASN A 113 -12.68 7.57 -1.74
C ASN A 113 -13.91 7.12 -0.94
N LYS A 114 -15.10 7.09 -1.54
CA LYS A 114 -16.30 6.55 -0.87
C LYS A 114 -16.19 5.06 -0.59
N VAL A 115 -15.66 4.30 -1.54
CA VAL A 115 -15.44 2.85 -1.36
C VAL A 115 -14.41 2.63 -0.26
N TYR A 116 -13.31 3.40 -0.26
CA TYR A 116 -12.26 3.29 0.74
C TYR A 116 -12.76 3.65 2.13
N ALA A 117 -13.55 4.73 2.24
CA ALA A 117 -14.12 5.13 3.52
C ALA A 117 -14.91 3.99 4.17
N ARG A 118 -15.73 3.31 3.38
CA ARG A 118 -16.58 2.22 3.87
C ARG A 118 -15.78 0.98 4.23
N THR A 119 -14.81 0.61 3.39
CA THR A 119 -14.06 -0.64 3.53
C THR A 119 -12.92 -0.53 4.53
N LEU A 120 -12.15 0.56 4.45
CA LEU A 120 -10.97 0.75 5.29
C LEU A 120 -11.33 1.10 6.73
N SER A 121 -12.43 1.82 6.95
CA SER A 121 -12.88 2.14 8.31
C SER A 121 -13.15 0.88 9.13
N ARG A 122 -13.61 -0.19 8.50
CA ARG A 122 -13.82 -1.49 9.16
C ARG A 122 -12.52 -2.14 9.59
N ASP A 123 -11.41 -1.82 8.92
CA ASP A 123 -10.08 -2.38 9.21
C ASP A 123 -9.24 -1.47 10.10
N GLY A 124 -9.85 -0.44 10.68
CA GLY A 124 -9.18 0.45 11.62
C GLY A 124 -8.47 1.64 10.99
N TYR A 125 -8.67 1.91 9.70
CA TYR A 125 -8.15 3.12 9.06
C TYR A 125 -8.98 4.33 9.45
N VAL A 126 -8.30 5.45 9.68
CA VAL A 126 -8.92 6.71 10.07
C VAL A 126 -8.64 7.76 9.00
N GLN A 127 -9.66 8.54 8.66
CA GLN A 127 -9.50 9.64 7.72
C GLN A 127 -8.53 10.69 8.26
N SER A 128 -7.62 11.15 7.41
CA SER A 128 -6.58 12.11 7.79
C SER A 128 -6.20 13.00 6.62
N ASN A 129 -5.63 14.17 6.92
CA ASN A 129 -5.06 15.10 5.94
C ASN A 129 -3.56 15.27 6.15
N ILE A 130 -2.88 14.28 6.70
CA ILE A 130 -1.43 14.34 7.03
C ILE A 130 -0.59 14.60 5.78
N ILE A 131 -1.01 14.08 4.62
CA ILE A 131 -0.24 14.15 3.39
C ILE A 131 -0.87 15.15 2.45
N ASN A 132 -0.13 16.24 2.14
CA ASN A 132 -0.46 17.26 1.12
C ASN A 132 -1.89 17.80 1.17
N LYS A 133 -2.50 17.85 2.35
CA LYS A 133 -3.89 18.29 2.54
C LYS A 133 -4.92 17.47 1.74
N ILE A 134 -4.50 16.31 1.24
CA ILE A 134 -5.39 15.40 0.52
C ILE A 134 -6.07 14.47 1.54
N LYS A 135 -7.36 14.23 1.33
CA LYS A 135 -8.12 13.30 2.13
C LYS A 135 -7.57 11.89 1.94
N SER A 136 -7.02 11.31 3.00
CA SER A 136 -6.45 9.98 2.99
C SER A 136 -6.97 9.15 4.17
N TYR A 137 -6.70 7.85 4.13
CA TYR A 137 -7.05 6.92 5.19
C TYR A 137 -5.76 6.33 5.73
N CYS A 138 -5.51 6.51 7.02
CA CYS A 138 -4.27 6.12 7.65
C CYS A 138 -4.50 5.11 8.76
N LYS A 139 -3.58 4.17 8.89
CA LYS A 139 -3.57 3.21 10.00
C LYS A 139 -2.16 3.04 10.52
N VAL A 140 -2.03 3.00 11.85
CA VAL A 140 -0.76 2.73 12.52
C VAL A 140 -0.71 1.26 12.88
N PHE A 141 0.40 0.62 12.54
CA PHE A 141 0.72 -0.76 12.89
C PHE A 141 1.85 -0.76 13.92
N ASN A 142 1.75 -1.63 14.90
CA ASN A 142 2.76 -1.81 15.93
C ASN A 142 3.38 -3.19 15.79
N ARG A 143 4.70 -3.28 16.00
CA ARG A 143 5.44 -4.54 15.87
C ARG A 143 4.85 -5.65 16.73
N ASP A 144 4.60 -5.37 18.00
CA ASP A 144 4.15 -6.39 18.94
C ASP A 144 2.69 -6.83 18.69
N ALA A 145 1.83 -5.90 18.30
CA ALA A 145 0.43 -6.20 18.00
C ALA A 145 0.27 -7.03 16.72
N GLY A 146 1.16 -6.86 15.74
CA GLY A 146 1.14 -7.61 14.50
C GLY A 146 1.68 -9.04 14.61
N MET A 147 2.30 -9.40 15.71
CA MET A 147 2.97 -10.68 15.90
C MET A 147 2.23 -11.66 16.81
N VAL A 148 1.08 -11.28 17.25
CA VAL A 148 0.27 -12.15 18.13
C VAL A 148 -0.57 -13.12 17.33
#